data_626a6c106fe62097d66699d70f9ea694
#
_entry.id   626a6c106fe62097d66699d70f9ea694
#
_cell.length_a   1.000
_cell.length_b   1.000
_cell.length_c   1.000
_cell.angle_alpha   90.00
_cell.angle_beta   90.00
_cell.angle_gamma   90.00
#
_symmetry.space_group_name_H-M   'P 1'
#
loop_
_entity.id
_entity.type
_entity.pdbx_description
1 polymer ?
#
loop_
_entity_poly.entity_id
_entity_poly.type
_entity_poly.pdbx_seq_one_letter_code
_entity_poly.pdbx_strand_id
1 'polypeptide(L)'
;MKVTINWQQNMTFIGTANSGFPIKMDADESVGGNGDGARPMELLGLGLAGCAAMDVISILRKKRQHITQFEVKMDAPRSKEYPQVFTSALITYVITGQGVSEEAVLRSIELAATKYCPAEFMFAQVFPIDLHYEIYEDEGNDGKRLIHQGAWQDLPRD
;
A
#
# COMPACT_ATOMS: atom_id res chain seq x y z
N MET A 1 2.97 -3.85 -20.00
CA MET A 1 1.62 -3.99 -19.45
C MET A 1 0.63 -3.32 -20.40
N LYS A 2 -0.52 -3.95 -20.65
CA LYS A 2 -1.61 -3.36 -21.45
C LYS A 2 -2.85 -3.29 -20.56
N VAL A 3 -3.59 -2.19 -20.64
CA VAL A 3 -4.85 -1.99 -19.95
C VAL A 3 -5.92 -1.54 -20.93
N THR A 4 -7.16 -1.90 -20.68
CA THR A 4 -8.33 -1.46 -21.45
C THR A 4 -9.37 -0.95 -20.48
N ILE A 5 -9.93 0.22 -20.77
CA ILE A 5 -10.97 0.85 -19.95
C ILE A 5 -12.21 1.00 -20.85
N ASN A 6 -13.32 0.40 -20.43
CA ASN A 6 -14.58 0.41 -21.14
C ASN A 6 -15.63 1.19 -20.35
N TRP A 7 -16.14 2.26 -20.94
CA TRP A 7 -17.27 2.99 -20.39
C TRP A 7 -18.54 2.13 -20.46
N GLN A 8 -19.31 2.13 -19.38
CA GLN A 8 -20.59 1.42 -19.30
C GLN A 8 -21.76 2.40 -19.44
N GLN A 9 -21.94 3.23 -18.45
CA GLN A 9 -22.92 4.31 -18.41
C GLN A 9 -22.54 5.31 -17.31
N ASN A 10 -23.08 6.53 -17.36
CA ASN A 10 -22.82 7.59 -16.41
C ASN A 10 -21.29 7.77 -16.21
N MET A 11 -20.80 7.62 -14.98
CA MET A 11 -19.37 7.66 -14.65
C MET A 11 -18.79 6.26 -14.33
N THR A 12 -19.52 5.19 -14.66
CA THR A 12 -19.08 3.82 -14.43
C THR A 12 -18.21 3.31 -15.58
N PHE A 13 -17.06 2.75 -15.23
CA PHE A 13 -16.10 2.12 -16.15
C PHE A 13 -15.70 0.73 -15.64
N ILE A 14 -15.37 -0.16 -16.57
CA ILE A 14 -14.73 -1.44 -16.25
C ILE A 14 -13.33 -1.43 -16.85
N GLY A 15 -12.32 -1.55 -15.98
CA GLY A 15 -10.92 -1.71 -16.34
C GLY A 15 -10.50 -3.16 -16.35
N THR A 16 -9.69 -3.56 -17.34
CA THR A 16 -9.00 -4.87 -17.35
C THR A 16 -7.54 -4.67 -17.70
N ALA A 17 -6.68 -5.51 -17.12
CA ALA A 17 -5.25 -5.56 -17.43
C ALA A 17 -4.87 -6.98 -17.88
N ASN A 18 -3.57 -7.25 -18.10
CA ASN A 18 -3.09 -8.56 -18.57
C ASN A 18 -3.48 -9.72 -17.65
N SER A 19 -3.73 -9.48 -16.36
CA SER A 19 -4.20 -10.51 -15.41
C SER A 19 -5.61 -11.01 -15.70
N GLY A 20 -6.41 -10.24 -16.47
CA GLY A 20 -7.78 -10.59 -16.86
C GLY A 20 -8.86 -10.27 -15.80
N PHE A 21 -8.50 -9.87 -14.60
CA PHE A 21 -9.47 -9.52 -13.56
C PHE A 21 -10.09 -8.15 -13.83
N PRO A 22 -11.43 -8.04 -13.93
CA PRO A 22 -12.10 -6.75 -14.12
C PRO A 22 -12.11 -5.95 -12.81
N ILE A 23 -11.92 -4.65 -12.93
CA ILE A 23 -12.02 -3.69 -11.85
C ILE A 23 -13.09 -2.67 -12.22
N LYS A 24 -14.14 -2.58 -11.40
CA LYS A 24 -15.16 -1.55 -11.54
C LYS A 24 -14.68 -0.25 -10.94
N MET A 25 -14.75 0.80 -11.74
CA MET A 25 -14.46 2.17 -11.32
C MET A 25 -15.73 3.02 -11.45
N ASP A 26 -15.90 3.95 -10.52
CA ASP A 26 -17.01 4.88 -10.55
C ASP A 26 -16.61 6.20 -9.89
N ALA A 27 -17.48 7.19 -10.01
CA ALA A 27 -17.35 8.48 -9.34
C ALA A 27 -18.35 8.60 -8.18
N ASP A 28 -18.22 9.69 -7.43
CA ASP A 28 -19.18 10.07 -6.41
C ASP A 28 -20.52 10.48 -7.07
N GLU A 29 -21.64 10.30 -6.36
CA GLU A 29 -22.96 10.67 -6.83
C GLU A 29 -23.06 12.17 -7.15
N SER A 30 -22.34 13.01 -6.40
CA SER A 30 -22.31 14.47 -6.61
C SER A 30 -21.73 14.90 -7.96
N VAL A 31 -20.99 14.01 -8.63
CA VAL A 31 -20.41 14.23 -9.97
C VAL A 31 -20.96 13.29 -11.03
N GLY A 32 -22.13 12.69 -10.75
CA GLY A 32 -22.87 11.85 -11.72
C GLY A 32 -22.49 10.37 -11.72
N GLY A 33 -21.79 9.90 -10.69
CA GLY A 33 -21.55 8.48 -10.44
C GLY A 33 -22.71 7.81 -9.71
N ASN A 34 -22.59 6.50 -9.51
CA ASN A 34 -23.51 5.69 -8.69
C ASN A 34 -22.94 5.39 -7.31
N GLY A 35 -21.66 5.74 -7.06
CA GLY A 35 -20.98 5.46 -5.81
C GLY A 35 -20.67 3.97 -5.55
N ASP A 36 -20.70 3.11 -6.57
CA ASP A 36 -20.63 1.65 -6.46
C ASP A 36 -19.36 1.01 -7.05
N GLY A 37 -18.34 1.80 -7.29
CA GLY A 37 -17.01 1.37 -7.76
C GLY A 37 -15.88 2.15 -7.11
N ALA A 38 -14.65 1.61 -7.19
CA ALA A 38 -13.45 2.28 -6.70
C ALA A 38 -13.19 3.57 -7.52
N ARG A 39 -12.75 4.63 -6.84
CA ARG A 39 -12.31 5.84 -7.53
C ARG A 39 -10.93 5.60 -8.16
N PRO A 40 -10.64 6.16 -9.36
CA PRO A 40 -9.33 5.98 -9.98
C PRO A 40 -8.14 6.35 -9.09
N MET A 41 -8.25 7.41 -8.29
CA MET A 41 -7.20 7.79 -7.34
C MET A 41 -7.04 6.80 -6.18
N GLU A 42 -8.12 6.15 -5.74
CA GLU A 42 -8.03 5.07 -4.75
C GLU A 42 -7.27 3.86 -5.32
N LEU A 43 -7.46 3.54 -6.60
CA LEU A 43 -6.73 2.46 -7.27
C LEU A 43 -5.22 2.73 -7.36
N LEU A 44 -4.81 4.00 -7.53
CA LEU A 44 -3.40 4.38 -7.45
C LEU A 44 -2.84 4.14 -6.05
N GLY A 45 -3.58 4.51 -5.01
CA GLY A 45 -3.22 4.23 -3.62
C GLY A 45 -3.16 2.73 -3.31
N LEU A 46 -4.18 1.97 -3.72
CA LEU A 46 -4.20 0.51 -3.59
C LEU A 46 -3.04 -0.15 -4.34
N GLY A 47 -2.71 0.35 -5.53
CA GLY A 47 -1.58 -0.14 -6.32
C GLY A 47 -0.24 0.09 -5.62
N LEU A 48 -0.03 1.27 -5.05
CA LEU A 48 1.17 1.61 -4.29
C LEU A 48 1.29 0.74 -3.03
N ALA A 49 0.28 0.77 -2.16
CA ALA A 49 0.29 0.01 -0.91
C ALA A 49 0.36 -1.51 -1.15
N GLY A 50 -0.37 -2.02 -2.14
CA GLY A 50 -0.37 -3.44 -2.50
C GLY A 50 0.98 -3.92 -3.07
N CYS A 51 1.65 -3.11 -3.89
CA CYS A 51 2.97 -3.42 -4.40
C CYS A 51 3.99 -3.53 -3.25
N ALA A 52 4.05 -2.52 -2.38
CA ALA A 52 4.91 -2.50 -1.20
C ALA A 52 4.60 -3.69 -0.26
N ALA A 53 3.32 -3.98 -0.02
CA ALA A 53 2.89 -5.10 0.82
C ALA A 53 3.41 -6.45 0.31
N MET A 54 3.31 -6.70 -1.00
CA MET A 54 3.76 -7.95 -1.62
C MET A 54 5.27 -8.14 -1.47
N ASP A 55 6.06 -7.09 -1.62
CA ASP A 55 7.51 -7.16 -1.47
C ASP A 55 7.90 -7.41 0.00
N VAL A 56 7.35 -6.64 0.94
CA VAL A 56 7.67 -6.79 2.37
C VAL A 56 7.31 -8.18 2.87
N ILE A 57 6.09 -8.68 2.62
CA ILE A 57 5.69 -10.01 3.09
C ILE A 57 6.52 -11.13 2.43
N SER A 58 6.88 -10.98 1.15
CA SER A 58 7.75 -11.95 0.45
C SER A 58 9.13 -12.03 1.12
N ILE A 59 9.71 -10.88 1.50
CA ILE A 59 11.02 -10.84 2.15
C ILE A 59 10.95 -11.40 3.57
N LEU A 60 9.92 -11.04 4.37
CA LEU A 60 9.69 -11.57 5.71
C LEU A 60 9.57 -13.11 5.69
N ARG A 61 8.85 -13.67 4.71
CA ARG A 61 8.75 -15.12 4.53
C ARG A 61 10.10 -15.77 4.19
N LYS A 62 10.90 -15.16 3.31
CA LYS A 62 12.26 -15.63 3.00
C LYS A 62 13.18 -15.56 4.22
N LYS A 63 12.99 -14.58 5.10
CA LYS A 63 13.68 -14.46 6.39
C LYS A 63 13.10 -15.40 7.47
N ARG A 64 12.16 -16.27 7.10
CA ARG A 64 11.53 -17.28 7.98
C ARG A 64 10.86 -16.67 9.22
N GLN A 65 10.32 -15.46 9.10
CA GLN A 65 9.54 -14.85 10.15
C GLN A 65 8.17 -15.55 10.24
N HIS A 66 7.72 -15.84 11.45
CA HIS A 66 6.44 -16.50 11.69
C HIS A 66 5.32 -15.46 11.79
N ILE A 67 4.79 -15.07 10.63
CA ILE A 67 3.73 -14.05 10.50
C ILE A 67 2.37 -14.73 10.49
N THR A 68 1.47 -14.31 11.36
CA THR A 68 0.07 -14.79 11.43
C THR A 68 -0.91 -13.81 10.80
N GLN A 69 -0.64 -12.49 10.86
CA GLN A 69 -1.43 -11.47 10.18
C GLN A 69 -0.50 -10.39 9.62
N PHE A 70 -0.87 -9.84 8.47
CA PHE A 70 -0.15 -8.76 7.83
C PHE A 70 -1.15 -7.80 7.17
N GLU A 71 -1.11 -6.55 7.58
CA GLU A 71 -1.94 -5.47 7.07
C GLU A 71 -1.04 -4.30 6.65
N VAL A 72 -1.39 -3.63 5.57
CA VAL A 72 -0.74 -2.37 5.17
C VAL A 72 -1.80 -1.29 5.07
N LYS A 73 -1.59 -0.22 5.81
CA LYS A 73 -2.44 0.97 5.80
C LYS A 73 -1.72 2.07 5.05
N MET A 74 -2.46 2.84 4.27
CA MET A 74 -1.92 4.02 3.61
C MET A 74 -2.87 5.19 3.83
N ASP A 75 -2.31 6.32 4.24
CA ASP A 75 -2.95 7.62 4.25
C ASP A 75 -2.20 8.54 3.27
N ALA A 76 -2.92 9.11 2.30
CA ALA A 76 -2.33 9.96 1.28
C ALA A 76 -3.22 11.18 1.04
N PRO A 77 -2.95 12.30 1.73
CA PRO A 77 -3.69 13.52 1.54
C PRO A 77 -3.51 14.06 0.12
N ARG A 78 -4.57 14.71 -0.36
CA ARG A 78 -4.59 15.35 -1.69
C ARG A 78 -4.55 16.87 -1.55
N SER A 79 -3.98 17.55 -2.56
CA SER A 79 -4.04 19.01 -2.63
C SER A 79 -5.50 19.50 -2.67
N LYS A 80 -5.76 20.67 -2.09
CA LYS A 80 -7.10 21.30 -2.11
C LYS A 80 -7.40 21.92 -3.48
N GLU A 81 -6.38 22.34 -4.20
CA GLU A 81 -6.48 22.96 -5.50
C GLU A 81 -6.30 21.96 -6.63
N TYR A 82 -6.90 22.22 -7.78
CA TYR A 82 -6.70 21.38 -8.97
C TYR A 82 -5.32 21.60 -9.60
N PRO A 83 -4.72 20.51 -10.13
CA PRO A 83 -5.16 19.12 -10.03
C PRO A 83 -4.95 18.58 -8.60
N GLN A 84 -5.97 17.87 -8.07
CA GLN A 84 -5.95 17.34 -6.71
C GLN A 84 -5.05 16.09 -6.62
N VAL A 85 -3.75 16.30 -6.70
CA VAL A 85 -2.71 15.27 -6.62
C VAL A 85 -2.45 14.83 -5.18
N PHE A 86 -1.86 13.65 -4.98
CA PHE A 86 -1.28 13.29 -3.67
C PHE A 86 -0.14 14.24 -3.32
N THR A 87 -0.12 14.71 -2.08
CA THR A 87 0.92 15.62 -1.56
C THR A 87 1.96 14.91 -0.71
N SER A 88 1.59 13.77 -0.14
CA SER A 88 2.45 12.85 0.62
C SER A 88 1.77 11.50 0.71
N ALA A 89 2.46 10.49 1.22
CA ALA A 89 1.87 9.24 1.67
C ALA A 89 2.52 8.79 2.96
N LEU A 90 1.71 8.28 3.89
CA LEU A 90 2.14 7.53 5.06
C LEU A 90 1.72 6.08 4.87
N ILE A 91 2.68 5.17 4.80
CA ILE A 91 2.43 3.72 4.71
C ILE A 91 2.83 3.08 6.04
N THR A 92 1.88 2.41 6.70
CA THR A 92 2.13 1.69 7.96
C THR A 92 1.98 0.20 7.74
N TYR A 93 3.06 -0.54 7.97
CA TYR A 93 3.07 -2.00 7.96
C TYR A 93 2.71 -2.52 9.34
N VAL A 94 1.59 -3.21 9.46
CA VAL A 94 1.13 -3.84 10.71
C VAL A 94 1.37 -5.33 10.61
N ILE A 95 2.30 -5.83 11.43
CA ILE A 95 2.77 -7.22 11.41
C ILE A 95 2.38 -7.88 12.73
N THR A 96 1.64 -8.98 12.67
CA THR A 96 1.37 -9.82 13.84
C THR A 96 2.01 -11.19 13.62
N GLY A 97 2.67 -11.73 14.64
CA GLY A 97 3.30 -13.04 14.53
C GLY A 97 3.93 -13.49 15.84
N GLN A 98 4.71 -14.55 15.80
CA GLN A 98 5.38 -15.11 16.97
C GLN A 98 6.88 -14.87 16.88
N GLY A 99 7.44 -14.11 17.84
CA GLY A 99 8.85 -13.79 17.89
C GLY A 99 9.37 -13.05 16.66
N VAL A 100 8.59 -12.16 16.09
CA VAL A 100 8.96 -11.40 14.88
C VAL A 100 10.10 -10.45 15.20
N SER A 101 11.20 -10.58 14.45
CA SER A 101 12.38 -9.72 14.61
C SER A 101 12.15 -8.34 13.99
N GLU A 102 12.33 -7.29 14.80
CA GLU A 102 12.29 -5.90 14.34
C GLU A 102 13.33 -5.62 13.24
N GLU A 103 14.55 -6.13 13.40
CA GLU A 103 15.60 -6.01 12.39
C GLU A 103 15.17 -6.64 11.05
N ALA A 104 14.50 -7.80 11.09
CA ALA A 104 13.98 -8.45 9.90
C ALA A 104 12.89 -7.61 9.21
N VAL A 105 12.04 -6.94 10.00
CA VAL A 105 10.98 -6.05 9.48
C VAL A 105 11.61 -4.81 8.85
N LEU A 106 12.48 -4.09 9.55
CA LEU A 106 13.19 -2.91 9.05
C LEU A 106 13.94 -3.23 7.74
N ARG A 107 14.68 -4.33 7.71
CA ARG A 107 15.40 -4.74 6.49
C ARG A 107 14.47 -5.12 5.35
N SER A 108 13.27 -5.62 5.65
CA SER A 108 12.28 -5.95 4.61
C SER A 108 11.67 -4.69 4.00
N ILE A 109 11.35 -3.70 4.83
CA ILE A 109 10.87 -2.39 4.39
C ILE A 109 11.93 -1.68 3.56
N GLU A 110 13.17 -1.62 4.05
CA GLU A 110 14.30 -1.03 3.33
C GLU A 110 14.47 -1.63 1.93
N LEU A 111 14.48 -2.95 1.83
CA LEU A 111 14.66 -3.64 0.55
C LEU A 111 13.47 -3.42 -0.39
N ALA A 112 12.25 -3.36 0.12
CA ALA A 112 11.10 -2.99 -0.68
C ALA A 112 11.25 -1.58 -1.23
N ALA A 113 11.46 -0.59 -0.36
CA ALA A 113 11.55 0.83 -0.70
C ALA A 113 12.70 1.17 -1.66
N THR A 114 13.88 0.57 -1.43
CA THR A 114 15.11 0.99 -2.15
C THR A 114 15.43 0.12 -3.37
N LYS A 115 14.83 -1.08 -3.49
CA LYS A 115 15.28 -2.04 -4.50
C LYS A 115 14.17 -2.74 -5.29
N TYR A 116 13.04 -3.09 -4.65
CA TYR A 116 12.11 -4.03 -5.27
C TYR A 116 10.78 -3.41 -5.69
N CYS A 117 10.19 -2.49 -4.91
CA CYS A 117 8.88 -1.94 -5.21
C CYS A 117 8.93 -0.88 -6.33
N PRO A 118 8.51 -1.21 -7.57
CA PRO A 118 8.54 -0.22 -8.66
C PRO A 118 7.51 0.90 -8.44
N ALA A 119 6.39 0.62 -7.78
CA ALA A 119 5.39 1.63 -7.50
C ALA A 119 5.93 2.68 -6.52
N GLU A 120 6.54 2.24 -5.41
CA GLU A 120 7.15 3.13 -4.44
C GLU A 120 8.26 3.98 -5.06
N PHE A 121 9.13 3.34 -5.86
CA PHE A 121 10.17 4.05 -6.60
C PHE A 121 9.62 5.16 -7.52
N MET A 122 8.54 4.87 -8.26
CA MET A 122 7.91 5.85 -9.15
C MET A 122 7.26 7.00 -8.36
N PHE A 123 6.46 6.68 -7.34
CA PHE A 123 5.74 7.70 -6.58
C PHE A 123 6.65 8.57 -5.71
N ALA A 124 7.75 8.03 -5.19
CA ALA A 124 8.74 8.80 -4.43
C ALA A 124 9.45 9.88 -5.26
N GLN A 125 9.36 9.85 -6.59
CA GLN A 125 9.83 10.94 -7.46
C GLN A 125 8.86 12.13 -7.50
N VAL A 126 7.63 11.95 -7.02
CA VAL A 126 6.55 12.93 -7.13
C VAL A 126 6.19 13.55 -5.78
N PHE A 127 6.16 12.76 -4.72
CA PHE A 127 5.83 13.19 -3.37
C PHE A 127 6.57 12.35 -2.31
N PRO A 128 6.77 12.89 -1.09
CA PRO A 128 7.39 12.16 0.00
C PRO A 128 6.52 10.98 0.46
N ILE A 129 7.17 9.84 0.77
CA ILE A 129 6.55 8.64 1.30
C ILE A 129 7.21 8.32 2.63
N ASP A 130 6.45 8.39 3.73
CA ASP A 130 6.88 8.00 5.06
C ASP A 130 6.48 6.55 5.33
N LEU A 131 7.42 5.73 5.82
CA LEU A 131 7.22 4.32 6.08
C LEU A 131 7.29 4.04 7.57
N HIS A 132 6.18 3.56 8.13
CA HIS A 132 6.04 3.19 9.54
C HIS A 132 5.78 1.70 9.69
N TYR A 133 6.04 1.16 10.89
CA TYR A 133 5.73 -0.22 11.22
C TYR A 133 5.23 -0.35 12.64
N GLU A 134 4.39 -1.36 12.83
CA GLU A 134 3.92 -1.84 14.12
C GLU A 134 4.08 -3.36 14.14
N ILE A 135 4.72 -3.90 15.18
CA ILE A 135 4.93 -5.33 15.36
C ILE A 135 4.18 -5.77 16.61
N TYR A 136 3.30 -6.74 16.43
CA TYR A 136 2.50 -7.33 17.51
C TYR A 136 2.90 -8.79 17.73
N GLU A 137 3.08 -9.17 18.99
CA GLU A 137 3.14 -10.57 19.39
C GLU A 137 1.73 -11.16 19.36
N ASP A 138 1.60 -12.31 18.69
CA ASP A 138 0.35 -13.06 18.62
C ASP A 138 0.22 -13.90 19.90
N GLU A 139 -0.75 -13.55 20.76
CA GLU A 139 -1.00 -14.22 22.03
C GLU A 139 -2.07 -15.33 21.91
N GLY A 140 -2.54 -15.61 20.68
CA GLY A 140 -3.64 -16.54 20.43
C GLY A 140 -5.01 -16.01 20.86
N ASN A 141 -6.08 -16.73 20.53
CA ASN A 141 -7.47 -16.35 20.85
C ASN A 141 -7.82 -14.91 20.47
N ASP A 142 -7.36 -14.43 19.29
CA ASP A 142 -7.50 -13.07 18.77
C ASP A 142 -6.81 -11.98 19.64
N GLY A 143 -6.01 -12.36 20.63
CA GLY A 143 -5.19 -11.46 21.43
C GLY A 143 -3.89 -11.10 20.69
N LYS A 144 -3.55 -9.81 20.71
CA LYS A 144 -2.24 -9.33 20.22
C LYS A 144 -1.72 -8.21 21.10
N ARG A 145 -0.41 -8.19 21.31
CA ARG A 145 0.26 -7.18 22.12
C ARG A 145 1.34 -6.48 21.30
N LEU A 146 1.28 -5.15 21.25
CA LEU A 146 2.31 -4.34 20.59
C LEU A 146 3.66 -4.55 21.28
N ILE A 147 4.68 -4.91 20.50
CA ILE A 147 6.05 -5.13 21.00
C ILE A 147 7.04 -4.10 20.45
N HIS A 148 6.88 -3.70 19.19
CA HIS A 148 7.70 -2.67 18.55
C HIS A 148 6.87 -1.79 17.65
N GLN A 149 7.24 -0.51 17.55
CA GLN A 149 6.72 0.43 16.55
C GLN A 149 7.76 1.49 16.23
N GLY A 150 7.74 2.01 15.03
CA GLY A 150 8.66 3.05 14.61
C GLY A 150 8.48 3.48 13.17
N ALA A 151 9.43 4.27 12.70
CA ALA A 151 9.53 4.71 11.32
C ALA A 151 10.84 4.18 10.71
N TRP A 152 10.78 3.74 9.46
CA TRP A 152 11.97 3.53 8.68
C TRP A 152 12.36 4.87 8.04
N GLN A 153 13.59 5.30 8.23
CA GLN A 153 14.13 6.51 7.61
C GLN A 153 15.17 6.10 6.59
N ASP A 154 14.99 6.56 5.36
CA ASP A 154 16.04 6.48 4.36
C ASP A 154 17.18 7.39 4.82
N LEU A 155 18.33 6.80 5.12
CA LEU A 155 19.53 7.59 5.30
C LEU A 155 19.84 8.28 3.96
N PRO A 156 20.22 9.58 3.95
CA PRO A 156 20.51 10.28 2.70
C PRO A 156 21.45 9.42 1.86
N ARG A 157 21.05 9.19 0.62
CA ARG A 157 21.91 8.53 -0.38
C ARG A 157 23.00 9.54 -0.74
N ASP A 158 24.23 9.28 -0.25
CA ASP A 158 25.42 9.98 -0.68
C ASP A 158 25.66 9.83 -2.18
#